data_51ba9df61420897035a096db73f1400b
#
_entry.id   51ba9df61420897035a096db73f1400b
#
_cell.length_a   1.000
_cell.length_b   1.000
_cell.length_c   1.000
_cell.angle_alpha   90.00
_cell.angle_beta   90.00
_cell.angle_gamma   90.00
#
_symmetry.space_group_name_H-M   'P 1'
#
loop_
_entity.id
_entity.type
_entity.pdbx_description
1 polymer ?
#
loop_
_entity_poly.entity_id
_entity_poly.type
_entity_poly.pdbx_seq_one_letter_code
_entity_poly.pdbx_strand_id
1 'polypeptide(L)'
;VVEKGRKLITRREFIRIAGITATSLAANTLPAASPTKNTAPPSQQLLSSTGKAPRPWWVKSVEKPTVEIDWDQLQRFDSRKTMRSSGFAAFIGQDEYDHLLRVAEESEKQRIINHTPGYTLKDQALNAAQGLGARGARSFLGPQNAQTPHERGVAPWSGSPEEASRMLRVAMRHFGAATIGFVELNEQTRKLIYTHDPDGKELVFQDTDQASETATRRIIPNKAKWAIVYTVQMSIETVKRAPTAIAEQTTLLSYSRGRDIQEKTQEFLRGLGYQCLGEATSNALAIAPALGVMAGLGELSRLNRMITPEFGPMVRMFKMITDLPLVPDQPIDAGIFDFCKSCKKCAEACPSSALSLSDEPSWETEGPWSNPGHKAFFENSVNCRTYMTEKAGTNCSICFAVCPFSKKNKVWLHSWIKAGVAKLPFLDGFLRSMDDAFSYGAQKDPEQWWWQNLPEYGIDTEQTLRED
;
A
#
# COMPACT_ATOMS: atom_id res chain seq x y z
N VAL A 1 -29.27 5.62 -32.93
CA VAL A 1 -28.15 6.55 -32.63
C VAL A 1 -26.87 5.76 -32.85
N VAL A 2 -26.07 6.20 -33.81
CA VAL A 2 -24.96 5.45 -34.43
C VAL A 2 -23.72 5.53 -33.52
N GLU A 3 -23.26 4.39 -32.99
CA GLU A 3 -21.93 4.23 -32.40
C GLU A 3 -20.87 4.25 -33.51
N LYS A 4 -20.00 5.26 -33.47
CA LYS A 4 -18.80 5.29 -34.29
C LYS A 4 -17.79 4.27 -33.79
N GLY A 5 -17.61 3.19 -34.58
CA GLY A 5 -16.69 2.09 -34.30
C GLY A 5 -15.23 2.57 -34.11
N ARG A 6 -14.66 2.33 -32.91
CA ARG A 6 -13.23 2.33 -32.72
C ARG A 6 -12.64 1.07 -33.34
N LYS A 7 -11.81 1.23 -34.37
CA LYS A 7 -11.03 0.11 -34.93
C LYS A 7 -10.09 -0.41 -33.84
N LEU A 8 -10.37 -1.60 -33.33
CA LEU A 8 -9.46 -2.33 -32.46
C LEU A 8 -8.23 -2.74 -33.27
N ILE A 9 -7.07 -2.29 -32.85
CA ILE A 9 -5.78 -2.69 -33.44
C ILE A 9 -5.52 -4.14 -33.04
N THR A 10 -5.22 -5.01 -33.99
CA THR A 10 -4.91 -6.41 -33.72
C THR A 10 -3.52 -6.55 -33.11
N ARG A 11 -3.28 -7.65 -32.35
CA ARG A 11 -1.96 -7.95 -31.76
C ARG A 11 -0.81 -7.93 -32.78
N ARG A 12 -1.09 -8.29 -34.00
CA ARG A 12 -0.12 -8.28 -35.14
C ARG A 12 0.20 -6.87 -35.66
N GLU A 13 -0.80 -6.02 -35.76
CA GLU A 13 -0.63 -4.60 -36.13
C GLU A 13 0.13 -3.84 -35.06
N PHE A 14 -0.16 -4.15 -33.79
CA PHE A 14 0.55 -3.59 -32.67
C PHE A 14 2.05 -3.92 -32.67
N ILE A 15 2.43 -5.19 -32.85
CA ILE A 15 3.84 -5.61 -32.92
C ILE A 15 4.56 -4.93 -34.09
N ARG A 16 3.87 -4.71 -35.22
CA ARG A 16 4.43 -3.93 -36.35
C ARG A 16 4.67 -2.47 -36.00
N ILE A 17 3.70 -1.81 -35.36
CA ILE A 17 3.80 -0.39 -34.99
C ILE A 17 4.88 -0.20 -33.90
N ALA A 18 4.89 -1.05 -32.87
CA ALA A 18 5.89 -1.02 -31.81
C ALA A 18 7.31 -1.35 -32.33
N GLY A 19 7.43 -2.27 -33.28
CA GLY A 19 8.70 -2.59 -33.92
C GLY A 19 9.26 -1.44 -34.77
N ILE A 20 8.42 -0.70 -35.46
CA ILE A 20 8.82 0.45 -36.30
C ILE A 20 9.20 1.64 -35.41
N THR A 21 8.49 1.90 -34.33
CA THR A 21 8.81 2.98 -33.39
C THR A 21 10.06 2.67 -32.56
N ALA A 22 10.31 1.43 -32.18
CA ALA A 22 11.52 1.04 -31.46
C ALA A 22 12.78 1.18 -32.33
N THR A 23 12.71 0.87 -33.61
CA THR A 23 13.83 1.02 -34.53
C THR A 23 14.13 2.48 -34.88
N SER A 24 13.15 3.35 -34.95
CA SER A 24 13.35 4.77 -35.28
C SER A 24 13.80 5.61 -34.05
N LEU A 25 13.43 5.23 -32.82
CA LEU A 25 13.91 5.87 -31.59
C LEU A 25 15.29 5.37 -31.13
N ALA A 26 15.61 4.10 -31.42
CA ALA A 26 16.91 3.53 -31.09
C ALA A 26 18.08 4.07 -31.98
N ALA A 27 17.76 4.59 -33.16
CA ALA A 27 18.78 5.11 -34.07
C ALA A 27 19.38 6.47 -33.64
N ASN A 28 18.76 7.23 -32.76
CA ASN A 28 19.18 8.60 -32.46
C ASN A 28 19.54 8.93 -31.00
N THR A 29 19.45 8.00 -30.02
CA THR A 29 19.62 8.39 -28.61
C THR A 29 20.26 7.37 -27.65
N LEU A 30 20.80 6.24 -28.12
CA LEU A 30 21.47 5.29 -27.22
C LEU A 30 22.84 4.92 -27.71
N PRO A 31 23.91 5.02 -26.89
CA PRO A 31 25.15 4.32 -27.16
C PRO A 31 24.87 2.82 -27.17
N ALA A 32 25.37 2.12 -28.19
CA ALA A 32 25.21 0.69 -28.34
C ALA A 32 25.83 -0.04 -27.12
N ALA A 33 24.99 -0.45 -26.19
CA ALA A 33 25.39 -1.39 -25.17
C ALA A 33 25.37 -2.79 -25.80
N SER A 34 26.52 -3.35 -26.09
CA SER A 34 26.66 -4.76 -26.42
C SER A 34 26.02 -5.62 -25.33
N PRO A 35 25.34 -6.72 -25.65
CA PRO A 35 24.83 -7.62 -24.67
C PRO A 35 26.00 -8.36 -24.00
N THR A 36 26.49 -7.84 -22.89
CA THR A 36 27.40 -8.60 -22.04
C THR A 36 26.59 -9.71 -21.38
N LYS A 37 26.79 -10.93 -21.82
CA LYS A 37 26.41 -12.16 -21.11
C LYS A 37 27.24 -12.20 -19.81
N ASN A 38 26.72 -11.60 -18.77
CA ASN A 38 27.09 -11.88 -17.38
C ASN A 38 26.06 -11.21 -16.48
N THR A 39 24.85 -11.77 -16.45
CA THR A 39 23.94 -11.51 -15.34
C THR A 39 24.29 -12.51 -14.25
N ALA A 40 25.08 -12.06 -13.28
CA ALA A 40 25.13 -12.76 -11.99
C ALA A 40 23.69 -12.91 -11.47
N PRO A 41 23.34 -14.04 -10.85
CA PRO A 41 22.00 -14.25 -10.30
C PRO A 41 21.65 -13.11 -9.33
N PRO A 42 20.36 -12.70 -9.25
CA PRO A 42 19.91 -11.57 -8.44
C PRO A 42 20.31 -11.61 -6.96
N SER A 43 20.68 -12.80 -6.47
CA SER A 43 21.19 -13.03 -5.12
C SER A 43 22.54 -12.38 -4.80
N GLN A 44 23.23 -11.80 -5.79
CA GLN A 44 24.54 -11.14 -5.62
C GLN A 44 24.51 -9.62 -5.85
N GLN A 45 23.36 -9.00 -6.02
CA GLN A 45 23.30 -7.55 -6.04
C GLN A 45 23.67 -7.00 -4.66
N LEU A 46 24.82 -6.31 -4.59
CA LEU A 46 25.29 -5.65 -3.38
C LEU A 46 24.24 -4.64 -2.92
N LEU A 47 23.70 -4.85 -1.74
CA LEU A 47 22.82 -3.88 -1.08
C LEU A 47 23.61 -2.59 -0.81
N SER A 48 22.93 -1.44 -0.79
CA SER A 48 23.53 -0.20 -0.32
C SER A 48 24.03 -0.35 1.13
N SER A 49 24.87 0.58 1.61
CA SER A 49 25.35 0.58 2.99
C SER A 49 24.21 0.51 4.03
N THR A 50 23.05 1.07 3.69
CA THR A 50 21.83 1.03 4.50
C THR A 50 20.95 -0.22 4.29
N GLY A 51 21.34 -1.16 3.45
CA GLY A 51 20.56 -2.37 3.11
C GLY A 51 19.36 -2.12 2.18
N LYS A 52 19.31 -0.96 1.54
CA LYS A 52 18.24 -0.64 0.57
C LYS A 52 18.49 -1.42 -0.72
N ALA A 53 17.49 -2.14 -1.19
CA ALA A 53 17.54 -2.83 -2.47
C ALA A 53 17.64 -1.82 -3.64
N PRO A 54 18.41 -2.12 -4.69
CA PRO A 54 18.47 -1.28 -5.89
C PRO A 54 17.07 -1.18 -6.51
N ARG A 55 16.76 0.00 -7.02
CA ARG A 55 15.51 0.26 -7.73
C ARG A 55 15.72 0.27 -9.23
N PRO A 56 14.65 0.04 -10.01
CA PRO A 56 14.71 0.24 -11.45
C PRO A 56 15.21 1.67 -11.78
N TRP A 57 15.99 1.78 -12.84
CA TRP A 57 16.65 3.03 -13.27
C TRP A 57 15.67 4.19 -13.56
N TRP A 58 14.41 3.90 -13.79
CA TRP A 58 13.35 4.88 -14.05
C TRP A 58 12.71 5.46 -12.77
N VAL A 59 12.98 4.87 -11.60
CA VAL A 59 12.54 5.39 -10.30
C VAL A 59 13.62 6.29 -9.74
N LYS A 60 13.33 7.57 -9.58
CA LYS A 60 14.27 8.57 -9.08
C LYS A 60 14.01 8.86 -7.62
N SER A 61 15.05 9.03 -6.81
CA SER A 61 14.94 9.69 -5.51
C SER A 61 14.83 11.19 -5.71
N VAL A 62 13.93 11.84 -4.97
CA VAL A 62 13.69 13.28 -5.04
C VAL A 62 13.65 13.89 -3.64
N GLU A 63 13.95 15.18 -3.53
CA GLU A 63 13.95 15.86 -2.23
C GLU A 63 12.53 16.08 -1.68
N LYS A 64 11.57 16.29 -2.57
CA LYS A 64 10.17 16.52 -2.24
C LYS A 64 9.29 15.49 -2.95
N PRO A 65 8.20 15.05 -2.33
CA PRO A 65 7.24 14.17 -2.98
C PRO A 65 6.60 14.83 -4.20
N THR A 66 6.12 14.02 -5.15
CA THR A 66 5.42 14.48 -6.36
C THR A 66 4.06 15.13 -6.06
N VAL A 67 3.49 14.84 -4.91
CA VAL A 67 2.30 15.53 -4.38
C VAL A 67 2.70 16.85 -3.73
N GLU A 68 2.01 17.94 -4.09
CA GLU A 68 2.20 19.23 -3.46
C GLU A 68 1.66 19.22 -2.03
N ILE A 69 2.46 19.71 -1.06
CA ILE A 69 2.13 19.77 0.37
C ILE A 69 2.33 21.17 0.89
N ASP A 70 1.31 21.73 1.50
CA ASP A 70 1.36 22.94 2.30
C ASP A 70 1.51 22.53 3.78
N TRP A 71 2.74 22.56 4.26
CA TRP A 71 3.05 22.16 5.64
C TRP A 71 2.50 23.12 6.70
N ASP A 72 2.16 24.36 6.33
CA ASP A 72 1.57 25.31 7.26
C ASP A 72 0.08 25.02 7.46
N GLN A 73 -0.61 24.64 6.39
CA GLN A 73 -2.00 24.24 6.43
C GLN A 73 -2.20 22.82 7.00
N LEU A 74 -1.28 21.90 6.71
CA LEU A 74 -1.39 20.52 7.15
C LEU A 74 -1.26 20.43 8.67
N GLN A 75 -2.23 19.78 9.31
CA GLN A 75 -2.26 19.56 10.77
C GLN A 75 -2.34 18.06 11.07
N ARG A 76 -2.05 17.71 12.32
CA ARG A 76 -2.26 16.33 12.80
C ARG A 76 -3.75 15.98 12.70
N PHE A 77 -4.03 14.84 12.10
CA PHE A 77 -5.40 14.41 11.81
C PHE A 77 -5.94 13.51 12.93
N ASP A 78 -7.24 13.62 13.18
CA ASP A 78 -7.96 12.73 14.09
C ASP A 78 -8.49 11.51 13.31
N SER A 79 -7.91 10.32 13.57
CA SER A 79 -8.27 9.12 12.83
C SER A 79 -9.71 8.64 13.07
N ARG A 80 -10.36 9.12 14.13
CA ARG A 80 -11.79 8.83 14.41
C ARG A 80 -12.72 9.41 13.34
N LYS A 81 -12.26 10.42 12.59
CA LYS A 81 -13.00 11.00 11.45
C LYS A 81 -12.94 10.14 10.19
N THR A 82 -12.07 9.12 10.12
CA THR A 82 -12.00 8.25 8.95
C THR A 82 -13.25 7.36 8.84
N MET A 83 -13.65 7.02 7.61
CA MET A 83 -14.83 6.17 7.34
C MET A 83 -14.57 4.69 7.67
N ARG A 84 -14.08 4.43 8.88
CA ARG A 84 -14.01 3.10 9.51
C ARG A 84 -15.30 2.86 10.32
N SER A 85 -15.46 1.69 10.91
CA SER A 85 -16.71 1.32 11.59
C SER A 85 -17.27 2.43 12.50
N SER A 86 -16.46 2.95 13.42
CA SER A 86 -16.88 4.02 14.34
C SER A 86 -17.09 5.37 13.64
N GLY A 87 -16.17 5.78 12.77
CA GLY A 87 -16.28 7.05 12.06
C GLY A 87 -17.42 7.06 11.04
N PHE A 88 -17.64 5.94 10.36
CA PHE A 88 -18.72 5.81 9.40
C PHE A 88 -20.10 5.83 10.10
N ALA A 89 -20.26 5.03 11.16
CA ALA A 89 -21.49 5.05 11.96
C ALA A 89 -21.78 6.43 12.56
N ALA A 90 -20.74 7.12 13.07
CA ALA A 90 -20.90 8.48 13.60
C ALA A 90 -21.32 9.50 12.52
N PHE A 91 -20.92 9.29 11.26
CA PHE A 91 -21.21 10.20 10.16
C PHE A 91 -22.63 10.00 9.59
N ILE A 92 -23.03 8.74 9.32
CA ILE A 92 -24.34 8.43 8.72
C ILE A 92 -25.45 8.28 9.75
N GLY A 93 -25.11 8.15 11.04
CA GLY A 93 -26.04 7.81 12.13
C GLY A 93 -26.08 6.31 12.43
N GLN A 94 -26.24 5.98 13.72
CA GLN A 94 -26.21 4.59 14.19
C GLN A 94 -27.33 3.74 13.59
N ASP A 95 -28.55 4.28 13.49
CA ASP A 95 -29.70 3.55 12.95
C ASP A 95 -29.50 3.14 11.48
N GLU A 96 -28.96 4.06 10.66
CA GLU A 96 -28.63 3.79 9.26
C GLU A 96 -27.50 2.79 9.15
N TYR A 97 -26.48 2.91 9.98
CA TYR A 97 -25.38 1.95 10.01
C TYR A 97 -25.87 0.54 10.35
N ASP A 98 -26.73 0.40 11.37
CA ASP A 98 -27.30 -0.88 11.77
C ASP A 98 -28.23 -1.44 10.69
N HIS A 99 -28.95 -0.57 9.96
CA HIS A 99 -29.73 -0.98 8.79
C HIS A 99 -28.83 -1.58 7.71
N LEU A 100 -27.75 -0.90 7.34
CA LEU A 100 -26.78 -1.39 6.34
C LEU A 100 -26.15 -2.73 6.74
N LEU A 101 -25.86 -2.93 8.03
CA LEU A 101 -25.33 -4.21 8.52
C LEU A 101 -26.34 -5.35 8.38
N ARG A 102 -27.61 -5.12 8.69
CA ARG A 102 -28.68 -6.13 8.49
C ARG A 102 -28.86 -6.49 7.01
N VAL A 103 -28.84 -5.49 6.12
CA VAL A 103 -28.91 -5.72 4.67
C VAL A 103 -27.70 -6.53 4.20
N ALA A 104 -26.52 -6.23 4.69
CA ALA A 104 -25.30 -6.97 4.36
C ALA A 104 -25.37 -8.43 4.82
N GLU A 105 -25.81 -8.69 6.04
CA GLU A 105 -25.95 -10.04 6.59
C GLU A 105 -26.97 -10.88 5.82
N GLU A 106 -28.15 -10.34 5.50
CA GLU A 106 -29.14 -11.05 4.69
C GLU A 106 -28.63 -11.29 3.27
N SER A 107 -27.95 -10.31 2.67
CA SER A 107 -27.34 -10.45 1.34
C SER A 107 -26.28 -11.55 1.33
N GLU A 108 -25.41 -11.63 2.35
CA GLU A 108 -24.40 -12.68 2.48
C GLU A 108 -25.06 -14.07 2.54
N LYS A 109 -26.07 -14.21 3.40
CA LYS A 109 -26.85 -15.46 3.53
C LYS A 109 -27.46 -15.90 2.21
N GLN A 110 -28.11 -14.97 1.50
CA GLN A 110 -28.73 -15.27 0.21
C GLN A 110 -27.69 -15.66 -0.86
N ARG A 111 -26.51 -15.03 -0.88
CA ARG A 111 -25.43 -15.40 -1.81
C ARG A 111 -24.88 -16.80 -1.52
N ILE A 112 -24.78 -17.19 -0.26
CA ILE A 112 -24.37 -18.55 0.14
C ILE A 112 -25.41 -19.56 -0.34
N ILE A 113 -26.71 -19.31 -0.07
CA ILE A 113 -27.84 -20.19 -0.47
C ILE A 113 -27.88 -20.35 -1.99
N ASN A 114 -27.70 -19.27 -2.73
CA ASN A 114 -27.74 -19.25 -4.19
C ASN A 114 -26.43 -19.72 -4.83
N HIS A 115 -25.46 -20.17 -4.07
CA HIS A 115 -24.12 -20.58 -4.55
C HIS A 115 -23.47 -19.53 -5.44
N THR A 116 -23.61 -18.23 -5.12
CA THR A 116 -23.05 -17.14 -5.92
C THR A 116 -21.54 -17.26 -5.97
N PRO A 117 -20.92 -17.33 -7.18
CA PRO A 117 -19.48 -17.48 -7.31
C PRO A 117 -18.69 -16.38 -6.60
N GLY A 118 -17.70 -16.77 -5.80
CA GLY A 118 -16.89 -15.87 -4.95
C GLY A 118 -17.53 -15.47 -3.63
N TYR A 119 -18.78 -15.94 -3.35
CA TYR A 119 -19.50 -15.72 -2.10
C TYR A 119 -20.11 -17.01 -1.54
N THR A 120 -19.69 -18.16 -2.03
CA THR A 120 -20.15 -19.46 -1.54
C THR A 120 -19.68 -19.69 -0.10
N LEU A 121 -20.22 -20.72 0.56
CA LEU A 121 -19.81 -21.07 1.93
C LEU A 121 -18.31 -21.30 2.05
N LYS A 122 -17.66 -21.96 1.06
CA LYS A 122 -16.20 -22.18 1.06
C LYS A 122 -15.41 -20.86 0.95
N ASP A 123 -15.92 -19.90 0.17
CA ASP A 123 -15.29 -18.60 -0.01
C ASP A 123 -15.37 -17.77 1.28
N GLN A 124 -16.52 -17.79 1.95
CA GLN A 124 -16.73 -17.12 3.24
C GLN A 124 -15.93 -17.80 4.36
N ALA A 125 -15.86 -19.11 4.38
CA ALA A 125 -15.03 -19.85 5.34
C ALA A 125 -13.54 -19.53 5.19
N LEU A 126 -13.03 -19.41 3.96
CA LEU A 126 -11.67 -18.97 3.70
C LEU A 126 -11.45 -17.53 4.19
N ASN A 127 -12.37 -16.63 3.89
CA ASN A 127 -12.31 -15.23 4.31
C ASN A 127 -12.31 -15.11 5.84
N ALA A 128 -13.17 -15.85 6.52
CA ALA A 128 -13.23 -15.89 7.99
C ALA A 128 -11.93 -16.42 8.60
N ALA A 129 -11.34 -17.49 8.03
CA ALA A 129 -10.07 -18.03 8.49
C ALA A 129 -8.92 -17.01 8.37
N GLN A 130 -8.88 -16.24 7.28
CA GLN A 130 -7.88 -15.18 7.10
C GLN A 130 -8.12 -13.96 8.02
N GLY A 131 -9.33 -13.80 8.53
CA GLY A 131 -9.66 -12.78 9.53
C GLY A 131 -9.00 -13.03 10.89
N LEU A 132 -8.56 -14.26 11.16
CA LEU A 132 -7.83 -14.59 12.38
C LEU A 132 -6.50 -13.82 12.43
N GLY A 133 -6.28 -13.06 13.50
CA GLY A 133 -5.12 -12.20 13.66
C GLY A 133 -5.16 -10.87 12.87
N ALA A 134 -6.02 -10.73 11.87
CA ALA A 134 -6.23 -9.46 11.16
C ALA A 134 -7.06 -8.47 11.99
N ARG A 135 -8.06 -9.00 12.68
CA ARG A 135 -8.97 -8.25 13.56
C ARG A 135 -8.54 -8.47 15.01
N GLY A 136 -8.47 -7.43 15.78
CA GLY A 136 -8.10 -7.51 17.19
C GLY A 136 -7.06 -6.48 17.59
N ALA A 137 -6.93 -6.32 18.89
CA ALA A 137 -5.95 -5.41 19.47
C ALA A 137 -4.53 -5.88 19.18
N ARG A 138 -3.67 -4.93 18.88
CA ARG A 138 -2.22 -5.07 18.80
C ARG A 138 -1.62 -4.33 19.99
N SER A 139 -0.38 -4.55 20.30
CA SER A 139 0.27 -3.81 21.37
C SER A 139 1.01 -2.58 20.83
N PHE A 140 0.67 -1.40 21.37
CA PHE A 140 1.42 -0.17 21.13
C PHE A 140 2.86 -0.31 21.60
N LEU A 141 3.08 -0.90 22.78
CA LEU A 141 4.39 -1.08 23.38
C LEU A 141 5.09 -2.39 22.97
N GLY A 142 4.40 -3.27 22.22
CA GLY A 142 4.89 -4.61 21.88
C GLY A 142 4.56 -5.68 22.95
N PRO A 143 4.81 -6.95 22.65
CA PRO A 143 4.52 -8.06 23.56
C PRO A 143 5.34 -8.07 24.85
N GLN A 144 6.51 -7.41 24.89
CA GLN A 144 7.40 -7.26 26.06
C GLN A 144 7.98 -8.60 26.59
N ASN A 145 8.20 -9.58 25.72
CA ASN A 145 8.72 -10.91 26.08
C ASN A 145 10.25 -10.99 25.98
N ALA A 146 10.86 -10.28 25.02
CA ALA A 146 12.31 -10.30 24.83
C ALA A 146 13.03 -9.66 26.03
N GLN A 147 14.06 -10.35 26.54
CA GLN A 147 14.92 -9.78 27.55
C GLN A 147 15.68 -8.55 27.00
N THR A 148 15.62 -7.46 27.75
CA THR A 148 16.39 -6.25 27.45
C THR A 148 17.88 -6.45 27.74
N PRO A 149 18.79 -5.62 27.18
CA PRO A 149 20.20 -5.65 27.54
C PRO A 149 20.44 -5.46 29.08
N HIS A 150 19.65 -4.59 29.72
CA HIS A 150 19.71 -4.39 31.15
C HIS A 150 19.40 -5.68 31.93
N GLU A 151 18.34 -6.40 31.57
CA GLU A 151 17.99 -7.70 32.18
C GLU A 151 19.03 -8.78 31.92
N ARG A 152 19.82 -8.64 30.85
CA ARG A 152 20.97 -9.52 30.54
C ARG A 152 22.28 -9.09 31.18
N GLY A 153 22.31 -7.93 31.84
CA GLY A 153 23.53 -7.39 32.45
C GLY A 153 24.57 -6.88 31.43
N VAL A 154 24.13 -6.48 30.22
CA VAL A 154 24.99 -5.98 29.15
C VAL A 154 24.54 -4.60 28.67
N ALA A 155 25.45 -3.89 27.98
CA ALA A 155 25.10 -2.60 27.36
C ALA A 155 24.10 -2.78 26.19
N PRO A 156 23.26 -1.77 25.92
CA PRO A 156 22.47 -1.73 24.70
C PRO A 156 23.34 -1.84 23.44
N TRP A 157 22.79 -2.43 22.39
CA TRP A 157 23.46 -2.44 21.09
C TRP A 157 23.75 -1.00 20.63
N SER A 158 24.91 -0.76 20.06
CA SER A 158 25.29 0.53 19.48
C SER A 158 25.97 0.34 18.14
N GLY A 159 25.70 1.23 17.19
CA GLY A 159 26.28 1.23 15.85
C GLY A 159 25.91 2.50 15.12
N SER A 160 26.43 2.68 13.90
CA SER A 160 26.06 3.84 13.10
C SER A 160 24.60 3.75 12.62
N PRO A 161 23.96 4.89 12.26
CA PRO A 161 22.62 4.88 11.68
C PRO A 161 22.52 4.01 10.40
N GLU A 162 23.60 3.89 9.61
CA GLU A 162 23.68 3.03 8.45
C GLU A 162 23.66 1.55 8.83
N GLU A 163 24.42 1.16 9.84
CA GLU A 163 24.44 -0.21 10.36
C GLU A 163 23.08 -0.59 10.95
N ALA A 164 22.49 0.32 11.75
CA ALA A 164 21.14 0.15 12.32
C ALA A 164 20.10 -0.03 11.20
N SER A 165 20.14 0.82 10.18
CA SER A 165 19.22 0.77 9.04
C SER A 165 19.35 -0.53 8.25
N ARG A 166 20.57 -0.99 8.00
CA ARG A 166 20.83 -2.26 7.31
C ARG A 166 20.35 -3.45 8.14
N MET A 167 20.74 -3.51 9.41
CA MET A 167 20.34 -4.56 10.33
C MET A 167 18.82 -4.68 10.43
N LEU A 168 18.13 -3.56 10.60
CA LEU A 168 16.68 -3.54 10.73
C LEU A 168 15.98 -4.00 9.44
N ARG A 169 16.46 -3.56 8.26
CA ARG A 169 15.92 -4.03 6.98
C ARG A 169 16.11 -5.53 6.78
N VAL A 170 17.27 -6.08 7.14
CA VAL A 170 17.53 -7.52 7.05
C VAL A 170 16.57 -8.29 7.97
N ALA A 171 16.45 -7.88 9.23
CA ALA A 171 15.55 -8.51 10.18
C ALA A 171 14.08 -8.47 9.72
N MET A 172 13.58 -7.29 9.33
CA MET A 172 12.20 -7.13 8.89
C MET A 172 11.91 -7.86 7.58
N ARG A 173 12.89 -7.95 6.67
CA ARG A 173 12.77 -8.80 5.46
C ARG A 173 12.66 -10.27 5.84
N HIS A 174 13.47 -10.72 6.78
CA HIS A 174 13.38 -12.08 7.30
C HIS A 174 12.02 -12.35 7.96
N PHE A 175 11.42 -11.35 8.61
CA PHE A 175 10.07 -11.46 9.18
C PHE A 175 8.95 -11.41 8.11
N GLY A 176 9.26 -11.06 6.87
CA GLY A 176 8.31 -11.09 5.74
C GLY A 176 7.86 -9.73 5.20
N ALA A 177 8.49 -8.62 5.60
CA ALA A 177 8.18 -7.31 5.02
C ALA A 177 8.58 -7.25 3.53
N ALA A 178 7.70 -6.73 2.68
CA ALA A 178 7.94 -6.63 1.24
C ALA A 178 8.80 -5.42 0.86
N THR A 179 8.51 -4.24 1.38
CA THR A 179 9.35 -3.05 1.27
C THR A 179 9.46 -2.37 2.63
N ILE A 180 10.57 -1.66 2.87
CA ILE A 180 10.84 -1.01 4.15
C ILE A 180 11.49 0.34 3.86
N GLY A 181 11.01 1.38 4.51
CA GLY A 181 11.58 2.73 4.45
C GLY A 181 11.49 3.44 5.80
N PHE A 182 12.29 4.46 5.97
CA PHE A 182 12.43 5.21 7.20
C PHE A 182 12.17 6.69 6.97
N VAL A 183 11.51 7.34 7.92
CA VAL A 183 11.21 8.78 7.91
C VAL A 183 11.69 9.39 9.22
N GLU A 184 12.42 10.49 9.15
CA GLU A 184 12.68 11.28 10.34
C GLU A 184 11.44 12.08 10.75
N LEU A 185 11.05 12.00 12.01
CA LEU A 185 9.93 12.74 12.59
C LEU A 185 10.38 14.12 13.07
N ASN A 186 10.57 15.04 12.14
CA ASN A 186 10.80 16.45 12.39
C ASN A 186 9.47 17.22 12.60
N GLU A 187 9.50 18.53 12.71
CA GLU A 187 8.30 19.36 12.93
C GLU A 187 7.22 19.15 11.87
N GLN A 188 7.60 18.96 10.60
CA GLN A 188 6.68 18.73 9.49
C GLN A 188 6.13 17.31 9.50
N THR A 189 6.98 16.30 9.52
CA THR A 189 6.58 14.90 9.40
C THR A 189 5.86 14.36 10.65
N ARG A 190 6.05 14.99 11.84
CA ARG A 190 5.22 14.72 13.03
C ARG A 190 3.74 15.06 12.81
N LYS A 191 3.41 15.97 11.89
CA LYS A 191 2.03 16.29 11.50
C LYS A 191 1.32 15.11 10.83
N LEU A 192 2.07 14.10 10.35
CA LEU A 192 1.53 12.87 9.78
C LEU A 192 1.10 11.83 10.83
N ILE A 193 1.50 12.01 12.10
CA ILE A 193 1.06 11.19 13.24
C ILE A 193 -0.33 11.68 13.68
N TYR A 194 -1.25 10.77 13.94
CA TYR A 194 -2.60 11.12 14.37
C TYR A 194 -2.64 11.84 15.72
N THR A 195 -3.67 12.66 15.95
CA THR A 195 -3.99 13.18 17.28
C THR A 195 -4.64 12.12 18.14
N HIS A 196 -5.53 11.31 17.55
CA HIS A 196 -6.22 10.22 18.21
C HIS A 196 -6.21 8.99 17.33
N ASP A 197 -6.01 7.83 17.93
CA ASP A 197 -6.13 6.54 17.28
C ASP A 197 -7.60 6.13 17.06
N PRO A 198 -7.86 5.14 16.20
CA PRO A 198 -9.24 4.68 15.94
C PRO A 198 -10.00 4.16 17.18
N ASP A 199 -9.30 3.76 18.23
CA ASP A 199 -9.86 3.33 19.52
C ASP A 199 -10.10 4.49 20.51
N GLY A 200 -9.88 5.72 20.06
CA GLY A 200 -10.15 6.94 20.81
C GLY A 200 -9.02 7.46 21.68
N LYS A 201 -7.92 6.73 21.83
CA LYS A 201 -6.79 7.18 22.62
C LYS A 201 -6.01 8.31 21.93
N GLU A 202 -5.69 9.34 22.72
CA GLU A 202 -4.89 10.47 22.28
C GLU A 202 -3.41 10.07 22.14
N LEU A 203 -2.75 10.46 21.03
CA LEU A 203 -1.31 10.28 20.82
C LEU A 203 -0.58 11.58 21.19
N VAL A 204 0.26 11.52 22.21
CA VAL A 204 0.94 12.70 22.78
C VAL A 204 2.44 12.52 22.68
N PHE A 205 3.12 13.49 22.06
CA PHE A 205 4.58 13.60 22.16
C PHE A 205 4.95 14.30 23.47
N GLN A 206 5.83 13.68 24.25
CA GLN A 206 6.21 14.18 25.57
C GLN A 206 7.70 14.02 25.81
N ASP A 207 8.26 14.92 26.58
CA ASP A 207 9.65 14.81 27.04
C ASP A 207 9.71 13.81 28.20
N THR A 208 9.95 12.56 27.83
CA THR A 208 10.05 11.40 28.72
C THR A 208 10.99 10.36 28.14
N ASP A 209 11.58 9.55 28.99
CA ASP A 209 12.50 8.48 28.56
C ASP A 209 11.77 7.25 28.02
N GLN A 210 10.57 6.97 28.51
CA GLN A 210 9.84 5.74 28.17
C GLN A 210 8.46 6.06 27.63
N ALA A 211 8.10 5.33 26.58
CA ALA A 211 6.74 5.32 26.10
C ALA A 211 5.80 4.65 27.12
N SER A 212 4.58 5.10 27.17
CA SER A 212 3.57 4.52 28.04
C SER A 212 2.18 4.57 27.43
N GLU A 213 1.30 3.74 27.93
CA GLU A 213 -0.09 3.69 27.51
C GLU A 213 -1.00 3.71 28.74
N THR A 214 -2.00 4.59 28.71
CA THR A 214 -3.06 4.70 29.72
C THR A 214 -4.41 4.32 29.13
N ALA A 215 -5.49 4.45 29.90
CA ALA A 215 -6.84 4.24 29.39
C ALA A 215 -7.20 5.22 28.25
N THR A 216 -6.65 6.44 28.25
CA THR A 216 -7.05 7.53 27.33
C THR A 216 -5.91 8.02 26.43
N ARG A 217 -4.65 7.66 26.70
CA ARG A 217 -3.47 8.24 26.03
C ARG A 217 -2.42 7.20 25.70
N ARG A 218 -1.67 7.47 24.64
CA ARG A 218 -0.41 6.85 24.25
C ARG A 218 0.68 7.92 24.21
N ILE A 219 1.69 7.77 25.05
CA ILE A 219 2.78 8.72 25.16
C ILE A 219 3.93 8.26 24.28
N ILE A 220 4.33 9.15 23.36
CA ILE A 220 5.46 8.96 22.45
C ILE A 220 6.60 9.84 22.95
N PRO A 221 7.74 9.27 23.39
CA PRO A 221 8.90 10.05 23.81
C PRO A 221 9.41 10.95 22.66
N ASN A 222 9.78 12.19 22.99
CA ASN A 222 10.34 13.12 21.99
C ASN A 222 11.62 12.59 21.31
N LYS A 223 12.37 11.70 21.98
CA LYS A 223 13.55 11.05 21.44
C LYS A 223 13.22 9.97 20.40
N ALA A 224 11.98 9.48 20.32
CA ALA A 224 11.53 8.57 19.28
C ALA A 224 11.29 9.34 17.96
N LYS A 225 12.37 9.50 17.18
CA LYS A 225 12.45 10.41 16.05
C LYS A 225 12.34 9.72 14.68
N TRP A 226 12.20 8.42 14.62
CA TRP A 226 12.17 7.70 13.34
C TRP A 226 10.90 6.87 13.21
N ALA A 227 10.18 7.09 12.10
CA ALA A 227 9.12 6.21 11.69
C ALA A 227 9.68 5.11 10.78
N ILE A 228 9.35 3.87 11.10
CA ILE A 228 9.58 2.69 10.27
C ILE A 228 8.31 2.44 9.49
N VAL A 229 8.36 2.48 8.16
CA VAL A 229 7.24 2.20 7.28
C VAL A 229 7.54 0.96 6.48
N TYR A 230 6.62 0.01 6.45
CA TYR A 230 6.81 -1.21 5.69
C TYR A 230 5.52 -1.67 5.03
N THR A 231 5.68 -2.51 4.01
CA THR A 231 4.56 -3.07 3.28
C THR A 231 4.54 -4.60 3.37
N VAL A 232 3.33 -5.14 3.26
CA VAL A 232 3.08 -6.56 3.01
C VAL A 232 2.38 -6.66 1.66
N GLN A 233 2.91 -7.53 0.80
CA GLN A 233 2.34 -7.75 -0.53
C GLN A 233 1.00 -8.47 -0.45
N MET A 234 0.07 -8.07 -1.31
CA MET A 234 -1.22 -8.72 -1.54
C MET A 234 -1.16 -9.56 -2.82
N SER A 235 -1.97 -10.62 -2.89
CA SER A 235 -2.07 -11.42 -4.11
C SER A 235 -2.82 -10.68 -5.22
N ILE A 236 -2.17 -10.49 -6.35
CA ILE A 236 -2.78 -9.95 -7.58
C ILE A 236 -3.88 -10.89 -8.09
N GLU A 237 -3.64 -12.19 -8.02
CA GLU A 237 -4.57 -13.19 -8.54
C GLU A 237 -5.89 -13.22 -7.77
N THR A 238 -5.85 -13.05 -6.44
CA THR A 238 -7.08 -12.96 -5.65
C THR A 238 -7.81 -11.64 -5.90
N VAL A 239 -7.11 -10.51 -5.92
CA VAL A 239 -7.73 -9.18 -6.11
C VAL A 239 -8.39 -9.04 -7.49
N LYS A 240 -7.90 -9.72 -8.52
CA LYS A 240 -8.59 -9.78 -9.83
C LYS A 240 -9.98 -10.43 -9.78
N ARG A 241 -10.37 -11.00 -8.66
CA ARG A 241 -11.73 -11.54 -8.42
C ARG A 241 -12.61 -10.60 -7.60
N ALA A 242 -12.18 -9.34 -7.46
CA ALA A 242 -12.97 -8.29 -6.81
C ALA A 242 -14.36 -8.12 -7.49
N PRO A 243 -15.42 -7.86 -6.72
CA PRO A 243 -15.46 -7.52 -5.28
C PRO A 243 -15.81 -8.70 -4.34
N THR A 244 -15.34 -9.88 -4.56
CA THR A 244 -15.72 -11.12 -3.87
C THR A 244 -14.98 -11.36 -2.54
N ALA A 245 -15.45 -12.33 -1.75
CA ALA A 245 -14.78 -12.81 -0.54
C ALA A 245 -13.38 -13.35 -0.85
N ILE A 246 -13.19 -13.99 -2.02
CA ILE A 246 -11.86 -14.39 -2.52
C ILE A 246 -10.92 -13.18 -2.63
N ALA A 247 -11.40 -12.04 -3.15
CA ALA A 247 -10.56 -10.85 -3.26
C ALA A 247 -10.25 -10.21 -1.90
N GLU A 248 -11.17 -10.28 -0.94
CA GLU A 248 -10.99 -9.71 0.38
C GLU A 248 -9.96 -10.46 1.22
N GLN A 249 -9.91 -11.79 1.11
CA GLN A 249 -9.07 -12.62 1.97
C GLN A 249 -7.59 -12.20 1.95
N THR A 250 -7.06 -11.75 0.80
CA THR A 250 -5.66 -11.31 0.73
C THR A 250 -5.41 -10.01 1.51
N THR A 251 -6.43 -9.16 1.64
CA THR A 251 -6.39 -7.99 2.52
C THR A 251 -6.28 -8.40 3.99
N LEU A 252 -7.12 -9.32 4.44
CA LEU A 252 -7.12 -9.80 5.82
C LEU A 252 -5.82 -10.54 6.15
N LEU A 253 -5.36 -11.41 5.27
CA LEU A 253 -4.07 -12.11 5.41
C LEU A 253 -2.90 -11.12 5.54
N SER A 254 -2.91 -10.04 4.75
CA SER A 254 -1.86 -9.03 4.82
C SER A 254 -1.88 -8.25 6.14
N TYR A 255 -3.06 -8.01 6.71
CA TYR A 255 -3.16 -7.41 8.05
C TYR A 255 -2.66 -8.35 9.15
N SER A 256 -2.96 -9.64 9.07
CA SER A 256 -2.44 -10.65 10.00
C SER A 256 -0.91 -10.73 9.95
N ARG A 257 -0.34 -10.80 8.75
CA ARG A 257 1.12 -10.81 8.55
C ARG A 257 1.79 -9.51 9.00
N GLY A 258 1.16 -8.37 8.70
CA GLY A 258 1.67 -7.08 9.16
C GLY A 258 1.75 -6.99 10.68
N ARG A 259 0.77 -7.58 11.39
CA ARG A 259 0.81 -7.70 12.84
C ARG A 259 1.99 -8.56 13.31
N ASP A 260 2.18 -9.73 12.73
CA ASP A 260 3.29 -10.64 13.08
C ASP A 260 4.65 -9.97 12.87
N ILE A 261 4.83 -9.26 11.75
CA ILE A 261 6.06 -8.49 11.48
C ILE A 261 6.25 -7.37 12.51
N GLN A 262 5.17 -6.64 12.87
CA GLN A 262 5.23 -5.60 13.88
C GLN A 262 5.71 -6.14 15.22
N GLU A 263 5.06 -7.17 15.74
CA GLU A 263 5.36 -7.76 17.05
C GLU A 263 6.79 -8.30 17.10
N LYS A 264 7.25 -9.00 16.07
CA LYS A 264 8.64 -9.47 15.96
C LYS A 264 9.65 -8.33 15.89
N THR A 265 9.32 -7.24 15.20
CA THR A 265 10.20 -6.06 15.13
C THR A 265 10.28 -5.34 16.48
N GLN A 266 9.15 -5.23 17.19
CA GLN A 266 9.10 -4.65 18.52
C GLN A 266 9.97 -5.46 19.52
N GLU A 267 9.86 -6.80 19.50
CA GLU A 267 10.68 -7.68 20.33
C GLU A 267 12.16 -7.62 19.95
N PHE A 268 12.46 -7.56 18.65
CA PHE A 268 13.85 -7.44 18.19
C PHE A 268 14.50 -6.14 18.70
N LEU A 269 13.82 -5.00 18.58
CA LEU A 269 14.34 -3.72 19.03
C LEU A 269 14.42 -3.65 20.57
N ARG A 270 13.44 -4.22 21.28
CA ARG A 270 13.50 -4.38 22.73
C ARG A 270 14.77 -5.14 23.18
N GLY A 271 15.05 -6.27 22.49
CA GLY A 271 16.26 -7.06 22.76
C GLY A 271 17.58 -6.33 22.50
N LEU A 272 17.55 -5.28 21.68
CA LEU A 272 18.69 -4.39 21.43
C LEU A 272 18.77 -3.19 22.40
N GLY A 273 17.71 -2.94 23.17
CA GLY A 273 17.62 -1.83 24.13
C GLY A 273 16.94 -0.57 23.59
N TYR A 274 16.19 -0.69 22.49
CA TYR A 274 15.44 0.41 21.88
C TYR A 274 13.95 0.21 21.99
N GLN A 275 13.21 1.32 22.03
CA GLN A 275 11.77 1.31 22.01
C GLN A 275 11.25 1.21 20.57
N CYS A 276 10.15 0.48 20.39
CA CYS A 276 9.45 0.40 19.12
C CYS A 276 7.95 0.43 19.37
N LEU A 277 7.31 1.52 18.95
CA LEU A 277 5.90 1.80 19.19
C LEU A 277 5.11 1.42 17.95
N GLY A 278 4.20 0.45 18.08
CA GLY A 278 3.43 -0.10 16.98
C GLY A 278 2.02 0.46 16.86
N GLU A 279 1.34 0.05 15.82
CA GLU A 279 -0.10 0.27 15.66
C GLU A 279 -0.88 -0.57 16.70
N ALA A 280 -1.67 0.06 17.54
CA ALA A 280 -2.49 -0.64 18.53
C ALA A 280 -3.76 -1.28 17.92
N THR A 281 -4.22 -0.75 16.80
CA THR A 281 -5.28 -1.31 15.96
C THR A 281 -4.93 -1.15 14.48
N SER A 282 -5.67 -1.78 13.59
CA SER A 282 -5.44 -1.61 12.14
C SER A 282 -5.54 -0.15 11.69
N ASN A 283 -4.55 0.33 10.96
CA ASN A 283 -4.39 1.71 10.47
C ASN A 283 -4.30 2.79 11.57
N ALA A 284 -3.90 2.44 12.78
CA ALA A 284 -3.62 3.37 13.86
C ALA A 284 -2.31 4.15 13.64
N LEU A 285 -1.94 4.96 14.60
CA LEU A 285 -0.67 5.68 14.75
C LEU A 285 -0.49 6.85 13.79
N ALA A 286 -0.65 6.66 12.48
CA ALA A 286 -0.30 7.70 11.49
C ALA A 286 -1.01 7.52 10.14
N ILE A 287 -0.98 8.55 9.30
CA ILE A 287 -1.46 8.54 7.91
C ILE A 287 -0.53 7.68 7.05
N ALA A 288 -0.89 6.39 6.88
CA ALA A 288 -0.03 5.42 6.22
C ALA A 288 0.40 5.80 4.79
N PRO A 289 -0.48 6.26 3.87
CA PRO A 289 -0.05 6.68 2.53
C PRO A 289 0.98 7.81 2.55
N ALA A 290 0.79 8.80 3.42
CA ALA A 290 1.69 9.94 3.53
C ALA A 290 3.08 9.53 4.03
N LEU A 291 3.14 8.74 5.12
CA LEU A 291 4.43 8.21 5.59
C LEU A 291 5.09 7.28 4.55
N GLY A 292 4.30 6.48 3.82
CA GLY A 292 4.84 5.63 2.76
C GLY A 292 5.47 6.41 1.61
N VAL A 293 4.87 7.53 1.22
CA VAL A 293 5.42 8.46 0.22
C VAL A 293 6.69 9.12 0.75
N MET A 294 6.68 9.63 1.98
CA MET A 294 7.86 10.25 2.61
C MET A 294 9.01 9.24 2.82
N ALA A 295 8.69 7.98 3.11
CA ALA A 295 9.65 6.88 3.19
C ALA A 295 10.14 6.39 1.80
N GLY A 296 9.69 7.03 0.74
CA GLY A 296 10.05 6.70 -0.64
C GLY A 296 9.58 5.31 -1.09
N LEU A 297 8.52 4.76 -0.53
CA LEU A 297 8.01 3.45 -0.92
C LEU A 297 7.11 3.49 -2.16
N GLY A 298 6.61 4.67 -2.52
CA GLY A 298 5.72 4.86 -3.65
C GLY A 298 5.30 6.31 -3.80
N GLU A 299 4.32 6.54 -4.67
CA GLU A 299 3.71 7.85 -4.89
C GLU A 299 2.21 7.81 -4.55
N LEU A 300 1.66 8.95 -4.16
CA LEU A 300 0.22 9.09 -4.04
C LEU A 300 -0.43 8.92 -5.42
N SER A 301 -1.64 8.44 -5.48
CA SER A 301 -2.33 8.14 -6.73
C SER A 301 -3.77 8.65 -6.72
N ARG A 302 -4.46 8.53 -7.87
CA ARG A 302 -5.90 8.81 -7.98
C ARG A 302 -6.77 7.97 -7.02
N LEU A 303 -6.25 6.85 -6.54
CA LEU A 303 -6.93 6.03 -5.53
C LEU A 303 -6.96 6.70 -4.14
N ASN A 304 -6.34 7.86 -3.96
CA ASN A 304 -6.00 8.43 -2.66
C ASN A 304 -5.26 7.42 -1.75
N ARG A 305 -4.45 6.58 -2.38
CA ARG A 305 -3.61 5.54 -1.77
C ARG A 305 -2.23 5.61 -2.40
N MET A 306 -1.22 5.12 -1.70
CA MET A 306 0.11 4.97 -2.26
C MET A 306 0.14 3.79 -3.26
N ILE A 307 0.78 4.01 -4.40
CA ILE A 307 1.14 2.97 -5.37
C ILE A 307 2.66 2.80 -5.36
N THR A 308 3.11 1.56 -5.20
CA THR A 308 4.53 1.22 -5.26
C THR A 308 4.96 0.93 -6.70
N PRO A 309 6.21 1.27 -7.10
CA PRO A 309 6.72 0.88 -8.42
C PRO A 309 6.76 -0.64 -8.63
N GLU A 310 7.05 -1.38 -7.56
CA GLU A 310 7.26 -2.83 -7.58
C GLU A 310 5.92 -3.59 -7.67
N PHE A 311 5.00 -3.28 -6.75
CA PHE A 311 3.77 -4.06 -6.54
C PHE A 311 2.50 -3.30 -6.93
N GLY A 312 2.62 -2.08 -7.44
CA GLY A 312 1.44 -1.25 -7.67
C GLY A 312 0.68 -0.96 -6.37
N PRO A 313 -0.67 -0.96 -6.40
CA PRO A 313 -1.51 -0.81 -5.21
C PRO A 313 -1.59 -2.10 -4.36
N MET A 314 -0.98 -3.23 -4.81
CA MET A 314 -1.12 -4.55 -4.20
C MET A 314 -0.27 -4.70 -2.94
N VAL A 315 -0.39 -3.74 -2.03
CA VAL A 315 0.28 -3.74 -0.72
C VAL A 315 -0.65 -3.27 0.38
N ARG A 316 -0.37 -3.74 1.61
CA ARG A 316 -0.83 -3.11 2.85
C ARG A 316 0.36 -2.46 3.53
N MET A 317 0.13 -1.27 4.08
CA MET A 317 1.17 -0.47 4.74
C MET A 317 0.98 -0.48 6.24
N PHE A 318 2.12 -0.54 6.92
CA PHE A 318 2.22 -0.52 8.37
C PHE A 318 3.32 0.45 8.80
N LYS A 319 3.24 0.92 10.03
CA LYS A 319 4.21 1.87 10.55
C LYS A 319 4.43 1.68 12.04
N MET A 320 5.64 1.97 12.46
CA MET A 320 6.09 1.97 13.85
C MET A 320 6.93 3.22 14.10
N ILE A 321 7.11 3.61 15.33
CA ILE A 321 8.00 4.71 15.75
C ILE A 321 9.06 4.15 16.67
N THR A 322 10.32 4.57 16.50
CA THR A 322 11.45 4.10 17.31
C THR A 322 12.41 5.22 17.70
N ASP A 323 13.13 5.02 18.78
CA ASP A 323 14.27 5.84 19.19
C ASP A 323 15.62 5.30 18.68
N LEU A 324 15.65 4.15 17.97
CA LEU A 324 16.84 3.69 17.26
C LEU A 324 17.20 4.68 16.13
N PRO A 325 18.42 5.27 16.11
CA PRO A 325 18.83 6.17 15.04
C PRO A 325 18.89 5.46 13.69
N LEU A 326 18.19 6.00 12.69
CA LEU A 326 18.10 5.42 11.35
C LEU A 326 18.46 6.48 10.29
N VAL A 327 18.90 6.02 9.12
CA VAL A 327 19.07 6.89 7.95
C VAL A 327 17.71 7.04 7.26
N PRO A 328 17.14 8.26 7.18
CA PRO A 328 15.87 8.46 6.50
C PRO A 328 15.99 8.23 5.00
N ASP A 329 14.93 7.69 4.41
CA ASP A 329 14.80 7.57 2.96
C ASP A 329 14.25 8.87 2.37
N GLN A 330 14.44 9.04 1.06
CA GLN A 330 13.88 10.14 0.32
C GLN A 330 12.62 9.70 -0.45
N PRO A 331 11.66 10.60 -0.67
CA PRO A 331 10.56 10.37 -1.60
C PRO A 331 11.05 9.98 -2.98
N ILE A 332 10.16 9.45 -3.80
CA ILE A 332 10.47 9.04 -5.16
C ILE A 332 9.57 9.70 -6.19
N ASP A 333 10.09 9.80 -7.40
CA ASP A 333 9.37 10.06 -8.63
C ASP A 333 9.50 8.82 -9.55
N ALA A 334 8.39 8.15 -9.78
CA ALA A 334 8.23 7.02 -10.70
C ALA A 334 7.19 7.33 -11.80
N GLY A 335 6.74 8.59 -11.91
CA GLY A 335 5.75 9.07 -12.85
C GLY A 335 4.32 8.56 -12.57
N ILE A 336 4.08 7.97 -11.40
CA ILE A 336 2.78 7.36 -11.07
C ILE A 336 1.72 8.42 -10.87
N PHE A 337 2.05 9.49 -10.13
CA PHE A 337 1.10 10.57 -9.82
C PHE A 337 0.65 11.29 -11.10
N ASP A 338 1.60 11.61 -11.98
CA ASP A 338 1.29 12.27 -13.26
C ASP A 338 0.51 11.35 -14.21
N PHE A 339 0.86 10.08 -14.31
CA PHE A 339 0.08 9.10 -15.09
C PHE A 339 -1.37 9.02 -14.61
N CYS A 340 -1.61 9.11 -13.31
CA CYS A 340 -2.96 9.07 -12.75
C CYS A 340 -3.85 10.22 -13.23
N LYS A 341 -3.29 11.38 -13.64
CA LYS A 341 -4.06 12.52 -14.17
C LYS A 341 -4.79 12.15 -15.47
N SER A 342 -4.18 11.35 -16.32
CA SER A 342 -4.74 10.94 -17.62
C SER A 342 -5.43 9.56 -17.59
N CYS A 343 -5.00 8.65 -16.71
CA CYS A 343 -5.42 7.24 -16.73
C CYS A 343 -6.90 7.00 -16.40
N LYS A 344 -7.40 7.48 -15.26
CA LYS A 344 -8.80 7.41 -14.77
C LYS A 344 -9.47 6.02 -14.67
N LYS A 345 -8.82 4.92 -15.07
CA LYS A 345 -9.42 3.56 -15.09
C LYS A 345 -10.07 3.15 -13.78
N CYS A 346 -9.44 3.45 -12.65
CA CYS A 346 -9.97 3.12 -11.33
C CYS A 346 -11.23 3.91 -10.99
N ALA A 347 -11.33 5.18 -11.41
CA ALA A 347 -12.50 6.02 -11.19
C ALA A 347 -13.66 5.61 -12.10
N GLU A 348 -13.38 5.31 -13.37
CA GLU A 348 -14.39 4.81 -14.33
C GLU A 348 -14.97 3.44 -13.93
N ALA A 349 -14.13 2.58 -13.34
CA ALA A 349 -14.56 1.26 -12.85
C ALA A 349 -15.18 1.29 -11.45
N CYS A 350 -15.19 2.43 -10.77
CA CYS A 350 -15.69 2.53 -9.40
C CYS A 350 -17.22 2.46 -9.36
N PRO A 351 -17.82 1.39 -8.81
CA PRO A 351 -19.28 1.22 -8.84
C PRO A 351 -20.03 2.20 -7.92
N SER A 352 -19.33 2.85 -7.00
CA SER A 352 -19.91 3.85 -6.09
C SER A 352 -19.57 5.29 -6.49
N SER A 353 -18.88 5.50 -7.62
CA SER A 353 -18.38 6.82 -8.06
C SER A 353 -17.60 7.57 -6.98
N ALA A 354 -16.91 6.82 -6.11
CA ALA A 354 -16.18 7.39 -4.98
C ALA A 354 -14.83 8.01 -5.36
N LEU A 355 -14.30 7.70 -6.55
CA LEU A 355 -13.00 8.20 -7.02
C LEU A 355 -13.19 9.32 -8.03
N SER A 356 -12.41 10.38 -7.87
CA SER A 356 -12.48 11.58 -8.71
C SER A 356 -12.20 11.27 -10.20
N LEU A 357 -13.02 11.78 -11.09
CA LEU A 357 -12.82 11.79 -12.54
C LEU A 357 -12.14 13.10 -13.05
N SER A 358 -11.82 14.03 -12.15
CA SER A 358 -11.13 15.27 -12.51
C SER A 358 -9.80 15.00 -13.21
N ASP A 359 -9.39 15.86 -14.12
CA ASP A 359 -8.07 15.80 -14.78
C ASP A 359 -6.95 16.19 -13.82
N GLU A 360 -7.22 17.13 -12.92
CA GLU A 360 -6.24 17.65 -11.96
C GLU A 360 -6.61 17.31 -10.51
N PRO A 361 -5.62 17.13 -9.64
CA PRO A 361 -5.83 17.02 -8.20
C PRO A 361 -6.28 18.36 -7.62
N SER A 362 -6.96 18.33 -6.48
CA SER A 362 -7.50 19.50 -5.77
C SER A 362 -6.86 19.69 -4.40
N TRP A 363 -6.86 20.92 -3.90
CA TRP A 363 -6.60 21.26 -2.50
C TRP A 363 -7.85 21.07 -1.62
N GLU A 364 -9.03 21.11 -2.24
CA GLU A 364 -10.31 20.95 -1.55
C GLU A 364 -10.59 19.48 -1.27
N THR A 365 -10.89 19.18 -0.02
CA THR A 365 -11.20 17.82 0.44
C THR A 365 -12.65 17.45 0.16
N GLU A 366 -12.94 16.18 -0.07
CA GLU A 366 -14.31 15.66 -0.26
C GLU A 366 -15.15 15.62 1.02
N GLY A 367 -14.53 15.80 2.19
CA GLY A 367 -15.24 15.81 3.45
C GLY A 367 -14.32 15.69 4.67
N PRO A 368 -14.92 15.68 5.88
CA PRO A 368 -14.16 15.72 7.14
C PRO A 368 -13.28 14.49 7.39
N TRP A 369 -13.44 13.44 6.59
CA TRP A 369 -12.60 12.23 6.64
C TRP A 369 -11.25 12.38 5.93
N SER A 370 -11.03 13.49 5.25
CA SER A 370 -9.79 13.80 4.55
C SER A 370 -8.99 14.86 5.29
N ASN A 371 -7.66 14.71 5.35
CA ASN A 371 -6.78 15.72 5.94
C ASN A 371 -6.46 16.80 4.88
N PRO A 372 -6.73 18.07 5.12
CA PRO A 372 -6.34 19.17 4.22
C PRO A 372 -4.82 19.40 4.23
N GLY A 373 -4.34 20.30 3.35
CA GLY A 373 -2.93 20.71 3.30
C GLY A 373 -2.08 19.89 2.34
N HIS A 374 -2.70 19.13 1.44
CA HIS A 374 -2.02 18.53 0.29
C HIS A 374 -2.94 18.47 -0.92
N LYS A 375 -2.36 18.50 -2.11
CA LYS A 375 -3.11 18.49 -3.36
C LYS A 375 -3.28 17.06 -3.87
N ALA A 376 -4.50 16.55 -3.87
CA ALA A 376 -4.77 15.13 -4.17
C ALA A 376 -6.06 14.89 -4.94
N PHE A 377 -6.23 13.68 -5.43
CA PHE A 377 -7.54 13.18 -5.88
C PHE A 377 -8.24 12.59 -4.65
N PHE A 378 -9.02 13.41 -3.96
CA PHE A 378 -9.70 12.97 -2.76
C PHE A 378 -10.80 11.95 -3.07
N GLU A 379 -10.96 10.99 -2.19
CA GLU A 379 -11.96 9.93 -2.28
C GLU A 379 -13.20 10.32 -1.50
N ASN A 380 -14.38 10.15 -2.08
CA ASN A 380 -15.63 10.13 -1.32
C ASN A 380 -15.71 8.82 -0.53
N SER A 381 -15.14 8.82 0.66
CA SER A 381 -15.04 7.62 1.49
C SER A 381 -16.38 7.14 2.01
N VAL A 382 -17.41 7.99 2.09
CA VAL A 382 -18.78 7.61 2.45
C VAL A 382 -19.38 6.73 1.36
N ASN A 383 -19.38 7.19 0.11
CA ASN A 383 -19.87 6.42 -1.02
C ASN A 383 -19.15 5.06 -1.16
N CYS A 384 -17.82 5.10 -1.02
CA CYS A 384 -16.99 3.88 -1.04
C CYS A 384 -17.42 2.91 0.06
N ARG A 385 -17.57 3.39 1.30
CA ARG A 385 -17.90 2.55 2.44
C ARG A 385 -19.32 2.01 2.38
N THR A 386 -20.31 2.83 1.99
CA THR A 386 -21.70 2.40 1.79
C THR A 386 -21.77 1.24 0.78
N TYR A 387 -21.13 1.40 -0.40
CA TYR A 387 -21.08 0.32 -1.38
C TYR A 387 -20.41 -0.96 -0.85
N MET A 388 -19.30 -0.82 -0.14
CA MET A 388 -18.60 -1.95 0.45
C MET A 388 -19.49 -2.72 1.44
N THR A 389 -20.25 -2.00 2.26
CA THR A 389 -21.13 -2.61 3.28
C THR A 389 -22.39 -3.17 2.64
N GLU A 390 -23.14 -2.36 1.91
CA GLU A 390 -24.47 -2.71 1.42
C GLU A 390 -24.43 -3.66 0.22
N LYS A 391 -23.58 -3.35 -0.78
CA LYS A 391 -23.62 -4.04 -2.09
C LYS A 391 -22.56 -5.11 -2.24
N ALA A 392 -21.31 -4.82 -1.86
CA ALA A 392 -20.23 -5.79 -2.02
C ALA A 392 -20.24 -6.85 -0.91
N GLY A 393 -20.52 -6.47 0.32
CA GLY A 393 -20.34 -7.33 1.51
C GLY A 393 -18.90 -7.67 1.80
N THR A 394 -17.94 -6.95 1.18
CA THR A 394 -16.49 -7.17 1.24
C THR A 394 -15.74 -5.86 1.07
N ASN A 395 -14.42 -5.87 1.25
CA ASN A 395 -13.54 -4.75 0.90
C ASN A 395 -13.40 -4.60 -0.63
N CYS A 396 -14.43 -4.42 -1.35
CA CYS A 396 -14.59 -4.25 -2.81
C CYS A 396 -13.32 -4.50 -3.67
N SER A 397 -12.30 -3.62 -3.60
CA SER A 397 -10.99 -3.70 -4.29
C SER A 397 -11.02 -3.67 -5.82
N ILE A 398 -12.14 -3.35 -6.48
CA ILE A 398 -12.24 -3.25 -7.95
C ILE A 398 -11.21 -2.26 -8.49
N CYS A 399 -11.08 -1.09 -7.85
CA CYS A 399 -10.11 -0.06 -8.25
C CYS A 399 -8.65 -0.54 -8.23
N PHE A 400 -8.31 -1.48 -7.34
CA PHE A 400 -6.99 -2.13 -7.31
C PHE A 400 -6.86 -3.14 -8.45
N ALA A 401 -7.90 -3.94 -8.71
CA ALA A 401 -7.89 -4.96 -9.75
C ALA A 401 -7.66 -4.37 -11.16
N VAL A 402 -8.29 -3.23 -11.46
CA VAL A 402 -8.20 -2.58 -12.78
C VAL A 402 -6.98 -1.68 -12.95
N CYS A 403 -6.22 -1.42 -11.89
CA CYS A 403 -5.07 -0.50 -11.94
C CYS A 403 -3.98 -1.04 -12.88
N PRO A 404 -3.46 -0.24 -13.83
CA PRO A 404 -2.38 -0.66 -14.73
C PRO A 404 -1.09 -1.07 -14.01
N PHE A 405 -0.87 -0.56 -12.79
CA PHE A 405 0.28 -0.94 -11.96
C PHE A 405 0.09 -2.27 -11.23
N SER A 406 -1.11 -2.87 -11.26
CA SER A 406 -1.42 -4.17 -10.65
C SER A 406 -1.02 -5.32 -11.57
N LYS A 407 0.25 -5.35 -11.99
CA LYS A 407 0.78 -6.36 -12.91
C LYS A 407 2.03 -7.00 -12.34
N LYS A 408 2.15 -8.31 -12.62
CA LYS A 408 3.38 -9.03 -12.35
C LYS A 408 4.51 -8.49 -13.24
N ASN A 409 5.66 -8.22 -12.67
CA ASN A 409 6.82 -7.75 -13.45
C ASN A 409 7.52 -8.87 -14.25
N LYS A 410 6.86 -10.02 -14.46
CA LYS A 410 7.42 -11.19 -15.16
C LYS A 410 7.76 -10.98 -16.63
N VAL A 411 7.23 -9.95 -17.24
CA VAL A 411 7.50 -9.65 -18.65
C VAL A 411 8.31 -8.37 -18.71
N TRP A 412 9.51 -8.42 -19.31
CA TRP A 412 10.38 -7.25 -19.53
C TRP A 412 9.61 -6.05 -20.14
N LEU A 413 8.60 -6.32 -20.95
CA LEU A 413 7.71 -5.31 -21.52
C LEU A 413 6.98 -4.47 -20.45
N HIS A 414 6.63 -5.04 -19.29
CA HIS A 414 5.98 -4.29 -18.22
C HIS A 414 6.92 -3.28 -17.56
N SER A 415 8.19 -3.61 -17.42
CA SER A 415 9.22 -2.67 -16.95
C SER A 415 9.42 -1.52 -17.93
N TRP A 416 9.40 -1.80 -19.23
CA TRP A 416 9.48 -0.77 -20.27
C TRP A 416 8.24 0.13 -20.31
N ILE A 417 7.05 -0.44 -20.10
CA ILE A 417 5.82 0.35 -19.99
C ILE A 417 5.87 1.28 -18.77
N LYS A 418 6.29 0.78 -17.62
CA LYS A 418 6.48 1.59 -16.41
C LYS A 418 7.54 2.68 -16.61
N ALA A 419 8.64 2.36 -17.28
CA ALA A 419 9.65 3.33 -17.65
C ALA A 419 9.13 4.38 -18.66
N GLY A 420 8.26 3.99 -19.58
CA GLY A 420 7.58 4.88 -20.53
C GLY A 420 6.66 5.87 -19.82
N VAL A 421 5.83 5.39 -18.88
CA VAL A 421 5.02 6.21 -17.99
C VAL A 421 5.86 7.27 -17.27
N ALA A 422 6.99 6.86 -16.70
CA ALA A 422 7.86 7.76 -15.94
C ALA A 422 8.59 8.83 -16.79
N LYS A 423 8.69 8.65 -18.11
CA LYS A 423 9.52 9.52 -18.98
C LYS A 423 8.78 10.19 -20.12
N LEU A 424 7.67 9.68 -20.55
CA LEU A 424 6.97 10.09 -21.77
C LEU A 424 5.47 10.28 -21.52
N PRO A 425 5.06 11.33 -20.77
CA PRO A 425 3.67 11.57 -20.42
C PRO A 425 2.70 11.61 -21.62
N PHE A 426 3.18 12.02 -22.80
CA PHE A 426 2.34 12.05 -24.03
C PHE A 426 1.93 10.65 -24.52
N LEU A 427 2.55 9.58 -24.03
CA LEU A 427 2.19 8.19 -24.35
C LEU A 427 1.16 7.59 -23.39
N ASP A 428 0.78 8.28 -22.34
CA ASP A 428 -0.09 7.75 -21.27
C ASP A 428 -1.44 7.24 -21.82
N GLY A 429 -2.07 7.99 -22.73
CA GLY A 429 -3.29 7.57 -23.39
C GLY A 429 -3.12 6.32 -24.24
N PHE A 430 -1.98 6.16 -24.90
CA PHE A 430 -1.64 4.97 -25.68
C PHE A 430 -1.37 3.77 -24.75
N LEU A 431 -0.62 3.95 -23.69
CA LEU A 431 -0.32 2.91 -22.70
C LEU A 431 -1.59 2.41 -22.01
N ARG A 432 -2.52 3.32 -21.71
CA ARG A 432 -3.86 2.98 -21.22
C ARG A 432 -4.64 2.14 -22.24
N SER A 433 -4.68 2.55 -23.51
CA SER A 433 -5.37 1.82 -24.56
C SER A 433 -4.79 0.42 -24.79
N MET A 434 -3.49 0.26 -24.63
CA MET A 434 -2.83 -1.05 -24.64
C MET A 434 -3.30 -1.93 -23.48
N ASP A 435 -3.38 -1.37 -22.29
CA ASP A 435 -3.84 -2.10 -21.12
C ASP A 435 -5.27 -2.65 -21.33
N ASP A 436 -6.14 -1.86 -21.95
CA ASP A 436 -7.49 -2.27 -22.33
C ASP A 436 -7.49 -3.36 -23.40
N ALA A 437 -6.67 -3.19 -24.44
CA ALA A 437 -6.58 -4.15 -25.56
C ALA A 437 -6.06 -5.54 -25.12
N PHE A 438 -5.20 -5.58 -24.10
CA PHE A 438 -4.70 -6.83 -23.53
C PHE A 438 -5.56 -7.37 -22.38
N SER A 439 -6.67 -6.72 -22.05
CA SER A 439 -7.59 -7.12 -20.97
C SER A 439 -6.91 -7.32 -19.61
N TYR A 440 -5.85 -6.57 -19.33
CA TYR A 440 -5.09 -6.74 -18.09
C TYR A 440 -5.88 -6.36 -16.81
N GLY A 441 -6.87 -5.48 -16.94
CA GLY A 441 -7.80 -5.10 -15.87
C GLY A 441 -9.05 -5.99 -15.79
N ALA A 442 -9.17 -7.03 -16.63
CA ALA A 442 -10.35 -7.88 -16.63
C ALA A 442 -10.47 -8.66 -15.31
N GLN A 443 -11.68 -8.71 -14.77
CA GLN A 443 -12.01 -9.56 -13.64
C GLN A 443 -11.93 -11.03 -14.06
N LYS A 444 -11.50 -11.88 -13.12
CA LYS A 444 -11.40 -13.32 -13.30
C LYS A 444 -12.55 -14.03 -12.59
N ASP A 445 -12.92 -15.18 -13.10
CA ASP A 445 -13.90 -16.06 -12.47
C ASP A 445 -13.41 -16.48 -11.07
N PRO A 446 -14.20 -16.23 -10.02
CA PRO A 446 -13.84 -16.62 -8.64
C PRO A 446 -13.64 -18.13 -8.45
N GLU A 447 -14.43 -18.97 -9.11
CA GLU A 447 -14.33 -20.43 -8.98
C GLU A 447 -12.98 -20.97 -9.46
N GLN A 448 -12.40 -20.35 -10.50
CA GLN A 448 -11.08 -20.74 -11.01
C GLN A 448 -9.96 -20.52 -9.98
N TRP A 449 -10.18 -19.73 -8.94
CA TRP A 449 -9.16 -19.55 -7.90
C TRP A 449 -8.86 -20.85 -7.14
N TRP A 450 -9.86 -21.66 -6.91
CA TRP A 450 -9.75 -22.94 -6.18
C TRP A 450 -8.98 -24.02 -6.95
N TRP A 451 -8.77 -23.84 -8.25
CA TRP A 451 -8.06 -24.77 -9.13
C TRP A 451 -6.61 -24.35 -9.39
N GLN A 452 -6.11 -23.34 -8.69
CA GLN A 452 -4.75 -22.87 -8.87
C GLN A 452 -3.77 -23.78 -8.10
N ASN A 453 -2.61 -24.04 -8.72
CA ASN A 453 -1.45 -24.56 -8.02
C ASN A 453 -0.75 -23.39 -7.34
N LEU A 454 -0.97 -23.22 -6.04
CA LEU A 454 -0.33 -22.16 -5.28
C LEU A 454 1.15 -22.47 -5.06
N PRO A 455 2.03 -21.46 -4.99
CA PRO A 455 3.44 -21.65 -4.68
C PRO A 455 3.62 -22.18 -3.24
N GLU A 456 4.79 -22.72 -2.95
CA GLU A 456 5.12 -23.43 -1.71
C GLU A 456 4.71 -22.69 -0.42
N TYR A 457 4.84 -21.39 -0.37
CA TYR A 457 4.44 -20.57 0.78
C TYR A 457 3.05 -19.94 0.64
N GLY A 458 2.26 -20.47 -0.25
CA GLY A 458 0.82 -20.24 -0.34
C GLY A 458 0.41 -18.95 -0.98
N ILE A 459 1.04 -17.86 -0.79
CA ILE A 459 0.60 -16.64 -1.42
C ILE A 459 1.33 -16.52 -2.72
N ASP A 460 0.60 -16.14 -3.74
CA ASP A 460 1.13 -15.45 -4.88
C ASP A 460 1.68 -14.09 -4.43
N THR A 461 2.45 -14.18 -3.42
CA THR A 461 3.33 -13.15 -3.01
C THR A 461 4.47 -13.19 -3.92
N GLU A 462 4.38 -13.10 -5.16
CA GLU A 462 5.58 -12.94 -5.90
C GLU A 462 6.49 -11.93 -5.24
N GLN A 463 6.97 -12.40 -4.17
CA GLN A 463 8.05 -11.85 -3.42
C GLN A 463 9.23 -11.68 -4.25
N THR A 464 9.02 -12.12 -5.28
CA THR A 464 9.94 -12.33 -6.24
C THR A 464 9.82 -11.23 -7.25
N LEU A 465 10.27 -10.23 -6.83
CA LEU A 465 11.23 -9.51 -7.61
C LEU A 465 12.47 -10.39 -7.93
N ARG A 466 12.37 -11.56 -7.59
CA ARG A 466 13.27 -12.56 -7.94
C ARG A 466 12.84 -13.22 -9.13
N GLU A 467 13.00 -12.73 -10.09
CA GLU A 467 13.04 -13.61 -11.17
C GLU A 467 14.27 -13.55 -11.82
N ASP A 468 14.51 -14.48 -11.89
CA ASP A 468 15.38 -15.26 -12.66
C ASP A 468 15.40 -14.82 -14.08
#